data_e4e5ac4822a51356dcf6d74ff6ad220e
#
_entry.id   e4e5ac4822a51356dcf6d74ff6ad220e
#
_cell.length_a   1.000
_cell.length_b   1.000
_cell.length_c   1.000
_cell.angle_alpha   90.00
_cell.angle_beta   90.00
_cell.angle_gamma   90.00
#
_symmetry.space_group_name_H-M   'P 1'
#
loop_
_entity.id
_entity.type
_entity.pdbx_description
1 polymer ?
#
loop_
_entity_poly.entity_id
_entity_poly.type
_entity_poly.pdbx_seq_one_letter_code
_entity_poly.pdbx_strand_id
1 'polypeptide(L)'
;MKTRAGLFRAVGEPLEVVELDLAEPGPDDVVVRMAAVGICGTDLHQVKGEFQRPTPMVLGHEGAGVVEHVGDAVESLRVGDEVVLSWAPSCGRCADCARGRPAACSPLHRAIGNGTLVDGTTGMSFEGETVYRGTATGAWADRVVVASKVALPTGGVVPFRDAALLGCAALTGVGSVLFAAKAQPGGVALVIGAGGVGQFVVQGARLAGSDAIVVVDPVAARREQALRLGATHAVHPDDLEELMAAVAPEGADYGFDAVGFPATTVTALQFTRSGGTAVIVGIPPTGMRLDLDPAQFLRREKFLTGTMYGSEDPAVALPTLLEHVAAGRLELAPLLGETFPLEWIDEAVQASLELPAGRVLVEP
;
A
#
# COMPACT_ATOMS: atom_id res chain seq x y z
N MET A 1 -17.52 21.75 -8.07
CA MET A 1 -18.11 21.33 -6.78
C MET A 1 -17.17 21.63 -5.63
N LYS A 2 -17.60 21.54 -4.34
CA LYS A 2 -16.74 21.80 -3.17
C LYS A 2 -16.52 20.53 -2.35
N THR A 3 -15.36 20.43 -1.65
CA THR A 3 -15.06 19.35 -0.70
C THR A 3 -14.17 19.89 0.42
N ARG A 4 -14.37 19.41 1.66
CA ARG A 4 -13.38 19.63 2.73
C ARG A 4 -12.25 18.62 2.52
N ALA A 5 -11.01 19.03 2.77
CA ALA A 5 -9.85 18.16 2.62
C ALA A 5 -8.71 18.59 3.55
N GLY A 6 -7.91 17.61 3.97
CA GLY A 6 -6.66 17.84 4.69
C GLY A 6 -5.56 18.29 3.72
N LEU A 7 -5.19 19.57 3.79
CA LEU A 7 -4.20 20.21 2.93
C LEU A 7 -2.81 20.15 3.57
N PHE A 8 -1.86 19.53 2.89
CA PHE A 8 -0.43 19.56 3.20
C PHE A 8 0.25 20.66 2.37
N ARG A 9 0.71 21.72 3.01
CA ARG A 9 1.34 22.87 2.33
C ARG A 9 2.84 22.69 2.15
N ALA A 10 3.53 22.35 3.24
CA ALA A 10 4.97 22.18 3.22
C ALA A 10 5.44 21.30 4.39
N VAL A 11 6.66 20.77 4.28
CA VAL A 11 7.32 20.00 5.34
C VAL A 11 7.51 20.87 6.58
N GLY A 12 7.09 20.36 7.73
CA GLY A 12 7.18 21.07 9.03
C GLY A 12 6.01 21.99 9.32
N GLU A 13 5.05 22.12 8.41
CA GLU A 13 3.80 22.81 8.66
C GLU A 13 2.70 21.81 9.04
N PRO A 14 1.76 22.16 9.96
CA PRO A 14 0.63 21.30 10.30
C PRO A 14 -0.30 21.15 9.09
N LEU A 15 -1.00 20.04 9.02
CA LEU A 15 -2.08 19.86 8.06
C LEU A 15 -3.32 20.64 8.51
N GLU A 16 -3.96 21.29 7.55
CA GLU A 16 -5.16 22.08 7.80
C GLU A 16 -6.33 21.54 7.00
N VAL A 17 -7.51 21.48 7.60
CA VAL A 17 -8.74 21.19 6.84
C VAL A 17 -9.25 22.46 6.18
N VAL A 18 -9.35 22.42 4.87
CA VAL A 18 -9.82 23.56 4.04
C VAL A 18 -10.94 23.11 3.10
N GLU A 19 -11.74 24.05 2.62
CA GLU A 19 -12.71 23.82 1.55
C GLU A 19 -12.05 24.05 0.18
N LEU A 20 -11.89 22.97 -0.59
CA LEU A 20 -11.32 22.99 -1.94
C LEU A 20 -12.40 23.08 -3.02
N ASP A 21 -12.00 23.64 -4.16
CA ASP A 21 -12.73 23.48 -5.41
C ASP A 21 -12.31 22.18 -6.09
N LEU A 22 -13.31 21.30 -6.36
CA LEU A 22 -13.15 20.13 -7.22
C LEU A 22 -13.68 20.43 -8.61
N ALA A 23 -12.97 19.96 -9.62
CA ALA A 23 -13.47 19.94 -11.00
C ALA A 23 -14.77 19.10 -11.08
N GLU A 24 -15.65 19.46 -12.01
CA GLU A 24 -16.80 18.62 -12.31
C GLU A 24 -16.32 17.29 -12.94
N PRO A 25 -16.97 16.15 -12.60
CA PRO A 25 -16.60 14.86 -13.16
C PRO A 25 -16.80 14.81 -14.67
N GLY A 26 -15.82 14.26 -15.37
CA GLY A 26 -15.91 13.96 -16.79
C GLY A 26 -16.75 12.71 -17.10
N PRO A 27 -16.94 12.38 -18.39
CA PRO A 27 -17.75 11.23 -18.78
C PRO A 27 -17.27 9.88 -18.24
N ASP A 28 -15.96 9.71 -18.03
CA ASP A 28 -15.33 8.48 -17.53
C ASP A 28 -15.08 8.49 -16.01
N ASP A 29 -15.47 9.58 -15.32
CA ASP A 29 -15.18 9.78 -13.92
C ASP A 29 -16.33 9.35 -13.01
N VAL A 30 -15.98 9.15 -11.75
CA VAL A 30 -16.93 8.98 -10.64
C VAL A 30 -16.60 9.95 -9.51
N VAL A 31 -17.63 10.35 -8.78
CA VAL A 31 -17.47 11.03 -7.49
C VAL A 31 -17.66 10.00 -6.39
N VAL A 32 -16.67 9.85 -5.54
CA VAL A 32 -16.74 8.97 -4.37
C VAL A 32 -16.78 9.82 -3.11
N ARG A 33 -17.83 9.64 -2.30
CA ARG A 33 -17.88 10.15 -0.94
C ARG A 33 -17.10 9.18 -0.05
N MET A 34 -16.05 9.70 0.56
CA MET A 34 -15.17 8.91 1.41
C MET A 34 -15.87 8.57 2.73
N ALA A 35 -15.61 7.37 3.23
CA ALA A 35 -16.13 6.90 4.51
C ALA A 35 -15.00 6.53 5.49
N ALA A 36 -13.87 6.03 4.97
CA ALA A 36 -12.67 5.77 5.75
C ALA A 36 -11.43 5.85 4.86
N VAL A 37 -10.34 6.41 5.39
CA VAL A 37 -9.06 6.53 4.68
C VAL A 37 -7.91 6.17 5.63
N GLY A 38 -7.09 5.20 5.27
CA GLY A 38 -5.90 4.82 6.02
C GLY A 38 -4.75 5.82 5.83
N ILE A 39 -3.92 5.96 6.87
CA ILE A 39 -2.65 6.70 6.80
C ILE A 39 -1.52 5.71 6.54
N CYS A 40 -0.93 5.79 5.36
CA CYS A 40 0.14 4.91 4.92
C CYS A 40 1.53 5.49 5.22
N GLY A 41 2.54 4.62 5.35
CA GLY A 41 3.95 5.05 5.41
C GLY A 41 4.35 5.95 4.24
N THR A 42 3.78 5.76 3.06
CA THR A 42 4.00 6.59 1.87
C THR A 42 3.54 8.05 2.10
N ASP A 43 2.43 8.26 2.80
CA ASP A 43 1.98 9.61 3.18
C ASP A 43 2.95 10.24 4.19
N LEU A 44 3.42 9.44 5.16
CA LEU A 44 4.39 9.89 6.16
C LEU A 44 5.76 10.25 5.54
N HIS A 45 6.22 9.53 4.51
CA HIS A 45 7.41 9.88 3.74
C HIS A 45 7.27 11.28 3.09
N GLN A 46 6.07 11.60 2.60
CA GLN A 46 5.80 12.93 2.04
C GLN A 46 5.81 14.01 3.13
N VAL A 47 5.14 13.77 4.27
CA VAL A 47 5.11 14.72 5.41
C VAL A 47 6.51 14.98 5.97
N LYS A 48 7.39 13.95 6.01
CA LYS A 48 8.79 14.08 6.44
C LYS A 48 9.71 14.72 5.39
N GLY A 49 9.23 14.98 4.17
CA GLY A 49 10.05 15.53 3.09
C GLY A 49 11.04 14.54 2.47
N GLU A 50 10.82 13.26 2.67
CA GLU A 50 11.65 12.18 2.09
C GLU A 50 11.33 11.94 0.60
N PHE A 51 10.19 12.46 0.13
CA PHE A 51 9.81 12.53 -1.28
C PHE A 51 9.77 13.98 -1.76
N GLN A 52 10.31 14.21 -2.97
CA GLN A 52 10.27 15.53 -3.63
C GLN A 52 9.09 15.57 -4.59
N ARG A 53 7.92 15.92 -4.08
CA ARG A 53 6.70 16.09 -4.88
C ARG A 53 6.17 17.51 -4.76
N PRO A 54 5.40 17.99 -5.76
CA PRO A 54 4.85 19.34 -5.72
C PRO A 54 3.84 19.50 -4.58
N THR A 55 3.81 20.69 -3.99
CA THR A 55 2.86 21.14 -2.97
C THR A 55 2.21 22.46 -3.40
N PRO A 56 1.06 22.89 -2.84
CA PRO A 56 0.26 22.19 -1.81
C PRO A 56 -0.42 20.95 -2.37
N MET A 57 -0.70 19.95 -1.51
CA MET A 57 -1.35 18.70 -1.95
C MET A 57 -2.32 18.15 -0.90
N VAL A 58 -3.30 17.35 -1.37
CA VAL A 58 -4.10 16.46 -0.51
C VAL A 58 -3.47 15.07 -0.56
N LEU A 59 -3.13 14.55 0.60
CA LEU A 59 -2.58 13.19 0.77
C LEU A 59 -3.71 12.14 0.90
N GLY A 60 -3.33 10.90 1.27
CA GLY A 60 -4.24 9.78 1.42
C GLY A 60 -4.51 9.03 0.11
N HIS A 61 -4.43 7.70 0.19
CA HIS A 61 -4.61 6.82 -0.96
C HIS A 61 -5.15 5.43 -0.58
N GLU A 62 -5.40 5.20 0.71
CA GLU A 62 -6.03 3.99 1.25
C GLU A 62 -7.52 4.28 1.55
N GLY A 63 -8.29 4.66 0.53
CA GLY A 63 -9.64 5.14 0.71
C GLY A 63 -10.72 4.09 0.41
N ALA A 64 -11.80 4.10 1.21
CA ALA A 64 -13.05 3.39 0.93
C ALA A 64 -14.23 4.35 1.07
N GLY A 65 -15.26 4.16 0.25
CA GLY A 65 -16.41 5.05 0.25
C GLY A 65 -17.52 4.58 -0.65
N VAL A 66 -18.46 5.48 -0.93
CA VAL A 66 -19.66 5.23 -1.74
C VAL A 66 -19.65 6.11 -2.98
N VAL A 67 -19.97 5.55 -4.13
CA VAL A 67 -20.15 6.29 -5.37
C VAL A 67 -21.38 7.18 -5.28
N GLU A 68 -21.21 8.51 -5.39
CA GLU A 68 -22.31 9.50 -5.37
C GLU A 68 -22.71 9.99 -6.77
N HIS A 69 -21.78 9.92 -7.74
CA HIS A 69 -22.03 10.30 -9.12
C HIS A 69 -21.25 9.39 -10.06
N VAL A 70 -21.81 9.16 -11.23
CA VAL A 70 -21.23 8.33 -12.29
C VAL A 70 -21.33 9.09 -13.60
N GLY A 71 -20.21 9.26 -14.30
CA GLY A 71 -20.16 9.90 -15.61
C GLY A 71 -20.84 9.06 -16.70
N ASP A 72 -21.32 9.70 -17.75
CA ASP A 72 -22.19 9.09 -18.77
C ASP A 72 -21.54 7.93 -19.55
N ALA A 73 -20.22 7.82 -19.60
CA ALA A 73 -19.49 6.73 -20.25
C ALA A 73 -19.12 5.58 -19.32
N VAL A 74 -19.42 5.67 -18.01
CA VAL A 74 -19.10 4.64 -17.03
C VAL A 74 -20.19 3.55 -17.01
N GLU A 75 -19.81 2.34 -17.39
CA GLU A 75 -20.73 1.18 -17.40
C GLU A 75 -20.55 0.25 -16.20
N SER A 76 -19.35 0.32 -15.53
CA SER A 76 -18.93 -0.65 -14.52
C SER A 76 -19.39 -0.35 -13.09
N LEU A 77 -19.87 0.88 -12.84
CA LEU A 77 -20.24 1.37 -11.50
C LEU A 77 -21.59 2.07 -11.55
N ARG A 78 -22.25 2.12 -10.39
CA ARG A 78 -23.54 2.79 -10.18
C ARG A 78 -23.48 3.62 -8.90
N VAL A 79 -24.34 4.64 -8.82
CA VAL A 79 -24.55 5.39 -7.59
C VAL A 79 -25.01 4.43 -6.49
N GLY A 80 -24.38 4.52 -5.33
CA GLY A 80 -24.60 3.64 -4.19
C GLY A 80 -23.61 2.47 -4.08
N ASP A 81 -22.80 2.20 -5.10
CA ASP A 81 -21.79 1.15 -5.01
C ASP A 81 -20.74 1.49 -3.94
N GLU A 82 -20.44 0.51 -3.09
CA GLU A 82 -19.34 0.58 -2.14
C GLU A 82 -18.03 0.21 -2.82
N VAL A 83 -17.04 1.09 -2.70
CA VAL A 83 -15.77 0.97 -3.43
C VAL A 83 -14.56 1.20 -2.54
N VAL A 84 -13.44 0.62 -2.93
CA VAL A 84 -12.10 1.04 -2.48
C VAL A 84 -11.40 1.79 -3.60
N LEU A 85 -10.56 2.76 -3.24
CA LEU A 85 -9.75 3.48 -4.21
C LEU A 85 -8.44 2.72 -4.46
N SER A 86 -8.18 2.43 -5.72
CA SER A 86 -6.87 1.96 -6.17
C SER A 86 -6.03 3.12 -6.66
N TRP A 87 -4.92 3.40 -5.97
CA TRP A 87 -4.00 4.44 -6.40
C TRP A 87 -3.12 4.05 -7.60
N ALA A 88 -3.19 2.79 -8.05
CA ALA A 88 -2.35 2.25 -9.11
C ALA A 88 -3.14 1.65 -10.28
N PRO A 89 -4.16 2.36 -10.85
CA PRO A 89 -4.86 1.85 -12.02
C PRO A 89 -3.93 1.85 -13.24
N SER A 90 -3.79 0.71 -13.89
CA SER A 90 -3.03 0.63 -15.13
C SER A 90 -3.74 1.40 -16.28
N CYS A 91 -2.97 1.97 -17.23
CA CYS A 91 -3.60 2.62 -18.39
C CYS A 91 -4.13 1.62 -19.43
N GLY A 92 -3.75 0.34 -19.34
CA GLY A 92 -4.14 -0.75 -20.22
C GLY A 92 -3.52 -0.74 -21.63
N ARG A 93 -2.85 0.36 -22.07
CA ARG A 93 -2.42 0.56 -23.45
C ARG A 93 -0.93 0.88 -23.66
N CYS A 94 -0.16 1.18 -22.62
CA CYS A 94 1.27 1.41 -22.77
C CYS A 94 2.02 0.09 -23.00
N ALA A 95 3.29 0.18 -23.39
CA ALA A 95 4.11 -0.98 -23.71
C ALA A 95 4.22 -1.97 -22.50
N ASP A 96 4.26 -1.46 -21.27
CA ASP A 96 4.35 -2.30 -20.09
C ASP A 96 3.03 -3.03 -19.81
N CYS A 97 1.88 -2.32 -19.93
CA CYS A 97 0.57 -2.95 -19.82
C CYS A 97 0.38 -4.03 -20.90
N ALA A 98 0.77 -3.76 -22.14
CA ALA A 98 0.68 -4.73 -23.24
C ALA A 98 1.56 -5.97 -23.04
N ARG A 99 2.61 -5.87 -22.20
CA ARG A 99 3.48 -7.00 -21.79
C ARG A 99 2.99 -7.71 -20.53
N GLY A 100 1.78 -7.39 -20.04
CA GLY A 100 1.25 -7.97 -18.80
C GLY A 100 1.95 -7.49 -17.51
N ARG A 101 2.49 -6.26 -17.52
CA ARG A 101 3.15 -5.63 -16.36
C ARG A 101 2.43 -4.35 -15.94
N PRO A 102 1.20 -4.46 -15.42
CA PRO A 102 0.37 -3.29 -15.09
C PRO A 102 1.02 -2.38 -14.02
N ALA A 103 1.71 -2.95 -13.04
CA ALA A 103 2.42 -2.20 -12.01
C ALA A 103 3.58 -1.34 -12.54
N ALA A 104 4.12 -1.65 -13.72
CA ALA A 104 5.16 -0.87 -14.40
C ALA A 104 4.59 0.21 -15.35
N CYS A 105 3.30 0.50 -15.28
CA CYS A 105 2.62 1.44 -16.17
C CYS A 105 3.26 2.85 -16.14
N SER A 106 3.94 3.25 -17.21
CA SER A 106 4.67 4.52 -17.28
C SER A 106 3.78 5.78 -17.10
N PRO A 107 2.54 5.86 -17.64
CA PRO A 107 1.63 6.97 -17.34
C PRO A 107 1.30 7.10 -15.86
N LEU A 108 1.07 5.98 -15.15
CA LEU A 108 0.81 5.98 -13.72
C LEU A 108 2.01 6.51 -12.92
N HIS A 109 3.22 6.02 -13.21
CA HIS A 109 4.44 6.49 -12.52
C HIS A 109 4.66 7.99 -12.68
N ARG A 110 4.38 8.54 -13.88
CA ARG A 110 4.43 10.00 -14.09
C ARG A 110 3.38 10.73 -13.27
N ALA A 111 2.16 10.24 -13.22
CA ALA A 111 1.07 10.83 -12.43
C ALA A 111 1.44 10.91 -10.94
N ILE A 112 1.94 9.82 -10.37
CA ILE A 112 2.39 9.76 -8.98
C ILE A 112 3.52 10.77 -8.71
N GLY A 113 4.51 10.84 -9.60
CA GLY A 113 5.63 11.77 -9.47
C GLY A 113 5.22 13.24 -9.58
N ASN A 114 4.27 13.54 -10.45
CA ASN A 114 3.77 14.90 -10.70
C ASN A 114 2.64 15.33 -9.74
N GLY A 115 2.14 14.43 -8.89
CA GLY A 115 1.00 14.73 -8.02
C GLY A 115 -0.29 14.99 -8.80
N THR A 116 -0.53 14.25 -9.90
CA THR A 116 -1.69 14.41 -10.78
C THR A 116 -2.48 13.12 -10.89
N LEU A 117 -3.65 13.19 -11.51
CA LEU A 117 -4.34 12.03 -12.06
C LEU A 117 -3.56 11.50 -13.29
N VAL A 118 -3.93 10.32 -13.80
CA VAL A 118 -3.24 9.68 -14.94
C VAL A 118 -3.39 10.48 -16.24
N ASP A 119 -4.41 11.32 -16.35
CA ASP A 119 -4.61 12.24 -17.47
C ASP A 119 -3.72 13.51 -17.40
N GLY A 120 -3.03 13.73 -16.29
CA GLY A 120 -2.13 14.87 -16.07
C GLY A 120 -2.79 16.07 -15.39
N THR A 121 -4.09 16.01 -15.09
CA THR A 121 -4.80 17.05 -14.32
C THR A 121 -4.74 16.77 -12.82
N THR A 122 -5.00 17.79 -11.99
CA THR A 122 -5.19 17.59 -10.55
C THR A 122 -6.68 17.57 -10.19
N GLY A 123 -7.49 18.32 -10.90
CA GLY A 123 -8.91 18.52 -10.62
C GLY A 123 -9.20 19.14 -9.26
N MET A 124 -8.20 19.75 -8.61
CA MET A 124 -8.32 20.39 -7.31
C MET A 124 -7.68 21.79 -7.32
N SER A 125 -8.31 22.75 -6.66
CA SER A 125 -7.72 24.07 -6.41
C SER A 125 -8.17 24.65 -5.08
N PHE A 126 -7.35 25.53 -4.51
CA PHE A 126 -7.62 26.29 -3.30
C PHE A 126 -7.28 27.76 -3.55
N GLU A 127 -8.25 28.65 -3.36
CA GLU A 127 -8.08 30.11 -3.61
C GLU A 127 -7.51 30.43 -5.01
N GLY A 128 -7.84 29.59 -6.00
CA GLY A 128 -7.38 29.72 -7.39
C GLY A 128 -6.00 29.13 -7.67
N GLU A 129 -5.30 28.61 -6.67
CA GLU A 129 -4.04 27.88 -6.84
C GLU A 129 -4.28 26.39 -7.04
N THR A 130 -3.43 25.75 -7.86
CA THR A 130 -3.48 24.32 -8.10
C THR A 130 -3.12 23.54 -6.82
N VAL A 131 -3.97 22.57 -6.45
CA VAL A 131 -3.68 21.62 -5.38
C VAL A 131 -3.37 20.27 -6.01
N TYR A 132 -2.25 19.67 -5.61
CA TYR A 132 -1.78 18.39 -6.12
C TYR A 132 -2.38 17.20 -5.36
N ARG A 133 -2.20 15.99 -5.89
CA ARG A 133 -2.75 14.76 -5.32
C ARG A 133 -1.64 13.85 -4.80
N GLY A 134 -1.71 13.47 -3.55
CA GLY A 134 -0.87 12.44 -2.97
C GLY A 134 -1.16 11.09 -3.65
N THR A 135 -0.10 10.47 -4.21
CA THR A 135 -0.17 9.15 -4.83
C THR A 135 -1.33 9.02 -5.84
N ALA A 136 -1.49 10.05 -6.71
CA ALA A 136 -2.50 10.15 -7.76
C ALA A 136 -3.97 10.00 -7.27
N THR A 137 -4.23 10.21 -5.99
CA THR A 137 -5.56 10.02 -5.38
C THR A 137 -6.02 11.25 -4.61
N GLY A 138 -5.36 11.59 -3.48
CA GLY A 138 -5.74 12.72 -2.62
C GLY A 138 -7.03 12.44 -1.85
N ALA A 139 -7.05 11.34 -1.06
CA ALA A 139 -8.27 10.83 -0.45
C ALA A 139 -8.58 11.38 0.95
N TRP A 140 -7.70 12.17 1.59
CA TRP A 140 -8.04 12.84 2.85
C TRP A 140 -9.00 14.02 2.58
N ALA A 141 -10.18 13.67 2.13
CA ALA A 141 -11.23 14.62 1.74
C ALA A 141 -12.62 13.98 1.89
N ASP A 142 -13.68 14.80 2.06
CA ASP A 142 -15.06 14.29 2.07
C ASP A 142 -15.42 13.59 0.76
N ARG A 143 -14.93 14.14 -0.37
CA ARG A 143 -15.22 13.64 -1.73
C ARG A 143 -13.99 13.72 -2.61
N VAL A 144 -13.89 12.76 -3.51
CA VAL A 144 -12.88 12.76 -4.58
C VAL A 144 -13.55 12.54 -5.94
N VAL A 145 -12.99 13.20 -6.96
CA VAL A 145 -13.31 12.90 -8.38
C VAL A 145 -12.16 12.11 -8.94
N VAL A 146 -12.44 10.92 -9.45
CA VAL A 146 -11.44 9.99 -9.98
C VAL A 146 -12.00 9.27 -11.21
N ALA A 147 -11.11 8.80 -12.09
CA ALA A 147 -11.53 7.92 -13.18
C ALA A 147 -12.18 6.64 -12.61
N SER A 148 -13.23 6.15 -13.24
CA SER A 148 -14.02 4.99 -12.76
C SER A 148 -13.17 3.75 -12.46
N LYS A 149 -12.09 3.52 -13.21
CA LYS A 149 -11.15 2.42 -12.98
C LYS A 149 -10.33 2.51 -11.68
N VAL A 150 -10.32 3.68 -11.02
CA VAL A 150 -9.72 3.89 -9.69
C VAL A 150 -10.62 3.35 -8.60
N ALA A 151 -11.94 3.40 -8.79
CA ALA A 151 -12.94 2.97 -7.82
C ALA A 151 -13.29 1.49 -8.07
N LEU A 152 -12.81 0.61 -7.22
CA LEU A 152 -13.00 -0.84 -7.34
C LEU A 152 -14.13 -1.30 -6.41
N PRO A 153 -15.19 -1.96 -6.92
CA PRO A 153 -16.32 -2.37 -6.11
C PRO A 153 -15.93 -3.46 -5.10
N THR A 154 -16.43 -3.31 -3.86
CA THR A 154 -16.25 -4.30 -2.79
C THR A 154 -17.47 -5.23 -2.64
N GLY A 155 -18.58 -4.89 -3.28
CA GLY A 155 -19.83 -5.63 -3.16
C GLY A 155 -20.44 -5.61 -1.75
N GLY A 156 -20.02 -4.69 -0.88
CA GLY A 156 -20.51 -4.62 0.50
C GLY A 156 -20.02 -5.78 1.40
N VAL A 157 -18.99 -6.50 0.98
CA VAL A 157 -18.48 -7.69 1.70
C VAL A 157 -17.82 -7.32 3.02
N VAL A 158 -17.30 -6.10 3.13
CA VAL A 158 -16.52 -5.63 4.29
C VAL A 158 -16.93 -4.21 4.71
N PRO A 159 -16.89 -3.86 6.02
CA PRO A 159 -17.07 -2.48 6.48
C PRO A 159 -16.02 -1.53 5.85
N PHE A 160 -16.35 -0.24 5.71
CA PHE A 160 -15.46 0.74 5.08
C PHE A 160 -14.09 0.86 5.74
N ARG A 161 -14.00 0.77 7.06
CA ARG A 161 -12.72 0.79 7.78
C ARG A 161 -11.80 -0.35 7.35
N ASP A 162 -12.37 -1.55 7.27
CA ASP A 162 -11.66 -2.74 6.80
C ASP A 162 -11.33 -2.61 5.32
N ALA A 163 -12.29 -2.16 4.50
CA ALA A 163 -12.13 -1.96 3.07
C ALA A 163 -10.99 -0.98 2.72
N ALA A 164 -10.77 0.06 3.53
CA ALA A 164 -9.67 1.01 3.34
C ALA A 164 -8.30 0.31 3.27
N LEU A 165 -8.07 -0.74 4.08
CA LEU A 165 -6.82 -1.52 4.06
C LEU A 165 -6.63 -2.29 2.75
N LEU A 166 -7.72 -2.66 2.06
CA LEU A 166 -7.65 -3.34 0.77
C LEU A 166 -7.08 -2.43 -0.32
N GLY A 167 -7.34 -1.12 -0.25
CA GLY A 167 -6.89 -0.14 -1.24
C GLY A 167 -5.37 0.04 -1.36
N CYS A 168 -4.58 -0.44 -0.41
CA CYS A 168 -3.11 -0.36 -0.47
C CYS A 168 -2.41 -1.51 0.27
N ALA A 169 -2.49 -1.54 1.61
CA ALA A 169 -1.66 -2.41 2.43
C ALA A 169 -1.89 -3.90 2.13
N ALA A 170 -3.16 -4.33 2.00
CA ALA A 170 -3.49 -5.73 1.74
C ALA A 170 -3.09 -6.16 0.32
N LEU A 171 -3.44 -5.37 -0.71
CA LEU A 171 -3.03 -5.63 -2.10
C LEU A 171 -1.50 -5.69 -2.22
N THR A 172 -0.78 -4.78 -1.56
CA THR A 172 0.69 -4.75 -1.57
C THR A 172 1.27 -5.98 -0.86
N GLY A 173 0.83 -6.25 0.37
CA GLY A 173 1.43 -7.32 1.19
C GLY A 173 1.09 -8.72 0.67
N VAL A 174 -0.18 -9.04 0.50
CA VAL A 174 -0.62 -10.34 -0.05
C VAL A 174 -0.11 -10.51 -1.48
N GLY A 175 -0.23 -9.47 -2.31
CA GLY A 175 0.22 -9.50 -3.70
C GLY A 175 1.73 -9.69 -3.84
N SER A 176 2.55 -9.16 -2.91
CA SER A 176 4.00 -9.39 -2.94
C SER A 176 4.34 -10.89 -2.85
N VAL A 177 3.53 -11.65 -2.12
CA VAL A 177 3.70 -13.11 -1.98
C VAL A 177 3.10 -13.87 -3.15
N LEU A 178 1.82 -13.61 -3.46
CA LEU A 178 1.06 -14.42 -4.42
C LEU A 178 1.43 -14.10 -5.88
N PHE A 179 1.64 -12.82 -6.20
CA PHE A 179 1.81 -12.39 -7.59
C PHE A 179 3.25 -11.98 -7.93
N ALA A 180 3.97 -11.29 -7.02
CA ALA A 180 5.35 -10.89 -7.29
C ALA A 180 6.34 -12.03 -7.06
N ALA A 181 6.36 -12.63 -5.88
CA ALA A 181 7.20 -13.79 -5.57
C ALA A 181 6.69 -15.09 -6.18
N LYS A 182 5.37 -15.17 -6.42
CA LYS A 182 4.67 -16.41 -6.85
C LYS A 182 5.00 -17.57 -5.93
N ALA A 183 4.95 -17.31 -4.63
CA ALA A 183 5.34 -18.26 -3.60
C ALA A 183 4.56 -19.57 -3.74
N GLN A 184 5.29 -20.68 -3.70
CA GLN A 184 4.73 -22.00 -3.79
C GLN A 184 4.46 -22.56 -2.39
N PRO A 185 3.52 -23.50 -2.23
CA PRO A 185 3.32 -24.18 -0.96
C PRO A 185 4.59 -24.89 -0.47
N GLY A 186 4.77 -24.93 0.83
CA GLY A 186 5.99 -25.38 1.48
C GLY A 186 7.02 -24.27 1.61
N GLY A 187 8.17 -24.58 2.16
CA GLY A 187 9.29 -23.67 2.29
C GLY A 187 9.12 -22.62 3.39
N VAL A 188 10.09 -21.72 3.45
CA VAL A 188 10.22 -20.70 4.48
C VAL A 188 10.06 -19.32 3.89
N ALA A 189 9.19 -18.51 4.48
CA ALA A 189 9.06 -17.07 4.22
C ALA A 189 9.67 -16.26 5.36
N LEU A 190 10.60 -15.36 5.05
CA LEU A 190 11.17 -14.38 5.96
C LEU A 190 10.56 -13.01 5.68
N VAL A 191 9.98 -12.38 6.69
CA VAL A 191 9.36 -11.04 6.59
C VAL A 191 10.09 -10.08 7.50
N ILE A 192 10.75 -9.09 6.91
CA ILE A 192 11.45 -8.03 7.65
C ILE A 192 10.56 -6.80 7.70
N GLY A 193 10.16 -6.42 8.92
CA GLY A 193 9.18 -5.38 9.19
C GLY A 193 7.75 -5.94 9.26
N ALA A 194 7.14 -5.82 10.44
CA ALA A 194 5.75 -6.22 10.72
C ALA A 194 4.82 -5.00 10.88
N GLY A 195 5.05 -3.94 10.10
CA GLY A 195 4.11 -2.84 9.94
C GLY A 195 2.88 -3.24 9.14
N GLY A 196 2.03 -2.27 8.76
CA GLY A 196 0.77 -2.55 8.07
C GLY A 196 0.91 -3.46 6.84
N VAL A 197 1.91 -3.23 5.98
CA VAL A 197 2.15 -4.08 4.80
C VAL A 197 2.73 -5.44 5.21
N GLY A 198 3.72 -5.45 6.14
CA GLY A 198 4.37 -6.69 6.57
C GLY A 198 3.41 -7.69 7.20
N GLN A 199 2.40 -7.23 7.95
CA GLN A 199 1.35 -8.08 8.49
C GLN A 199 0.51 -8.76 7.38
N PHE A 200 0.31 -8.08 6.25
CA PHE A 200 -0.34 -8.68 5.08
C PHE A 200 0.60 -9.60 4.30
N VAL A 201 1.92 -9.37 4.30
CA VAL A 201 2.90 -10.34 3.78
C VAL A 201 2.83 -11.63 4.58
N VAL A 202 2.74 -11.57 5.91
CA VAL A 202 2.56 -12.75 6.79
C VAL A 202 1.31 -13.54 6.39
N GLN A 203 0.18 -12.86 6.26
CA GLN A 203 -1.06 -13.52 5.84
C GLN A 203 -0.96 -14.07 4.41
N GLY A 204 -0.31 -13.34 3.49
CA GLY A 204 -0.02 -13.82 2.14
C GLY A 204 0.82 -15.10 2.13
N ALA A 205 1.87 -15.18 2.97
CA ALA A 205 2.70 -16.38 3.12
C ALA A 205 1.89 -17.58 3.68
N ARG A 206 1.01 -17.31 4.65
CA ARG A 206 0.07 -18.32 5.16
C ARG A 206 -0.89 -18.80 4.05
N LEU A 207 -1.45 -17.89 3.25
CA LEU A 207 -2.32 -18.23 2.12
C LEU A 207 -1.60 -19.03 1.03
N ALA A 208 -0.32 -18.73 0.80
CA ALA A 208 0.52 -19.48 -0.13
C ALA A 208 0.89 -20.87 0.39
N GLY A 209 0.66 -21.17 1.69
CA GLY A 209 0.97 -22.46 2.30
C GLY A 209 2.44 -22.62 2.67
N SER A 210 3.11 -21.54 3.14
CA SER A 210 4.48 -21.63 3.67
C SER A 210 4.51 -22.50 4.93
N ASP A 211 5.51 -23.38 5.05
CA ASP A 211 5.69 -24.28 6.21
C ASP A 211 6.19 -23.50 7.44
N ALA A 212 7.04 -22.50 7.23
CA ALA A 212 7.47 -21.59 8.27
C ALA A 212 7.40 -20.14 7.78
N ILE A 213 6.94 -19.26 8.68
CA ILE A 213 6.85 -17.81 8.45
C ILE A 213 7.58 -17.13 9.60
N VAL A 214 8.78 -16.61 9.30
CA VAL A 214 9.66 -15.92 10.26
C VAL A 214 9.48 -14.42 10.10
N VAL A 215 9.16 -13.73 11.20
CA VAL A 215 8.94 -12.28 11.20
C VAL A 215 10.02 -11.60 12.06
N VAL A 216 10.53 -10.48 11.56
CA VAL A 216 11.54 -9.66 12.23
C VAL A 216 11.01 -8.25 12.39
N ASP A 217 10.83 -7.78 13.62
CA ASP A 217 10.44 -6.40 13.90
C ASP A 217 10.95 -5.99 15.29
N PRO A 218 11.47 -4.76 15.50
CA PRO A 218 11.92 -4.31 16.83
C PRO A 218 10.76 -4.13 17.81
N VAL A 219 9.52 -3.87 17.33
CA VAL A 219 8.36 -3.57 18.17
C VAL A 219 7.66 -4.86 18.61
N ALA A 220 7.65 -5.14 19.94
CA ALA A 220 7.07 -6.35 20.49
C ALA A 220 5.60 -6.56 20.11
N ALA A 221 4.77 -5.52 20.22
CA ALA A 221 3.34 -5.59 19.88
C ALA A 221 3.09 -6.01 18.42
N ARG A 222 3.96 -5.60 17.48
CA ARG A 222 3.88 -6.00 16.08
C ARG A 222 4.26 -7.46 15.88
N ARG A 223 5.27 -7.95 16.60
CA ARG A 223 5.64 -9.37 16.60
C ARG A 223 4.52 -10.26 17.13
N GLU A 224 3.90 -9.87 18.25
CA GLU A 224 2.75 -10.58 18.80
C GLU A 224 1.56 -10.62 17.83
N GLN A 225 1.30 -9.51 17.14
CA GLN A 225 0.25 -9.44 16.13
C GLN A 225 0.57 -10.36 14.94
N ALA A 226 1.81 -10.39 14.47
CA ALA A 226 2.24 -11.28 13.39
C ALA A 226 2.03 -12.76 13.74
N LEU A 227 2.33 -13.16 14.98
CA LEU A 227 2.05 -14.53 15.47
C LEU A 227 0.54 -14.85 15.43
N ARG A 228 -0.31 -13.91 15.86
CA ARG A 228 -1.78 -14.08 15.77
C ARG A 228 -2.28 -14.23 14.34
N LEU A 229 -1.63 -13.56 13.37
CA LEU A 229 -2.01 -13.56 11.95
C LEU A 229 -1.39 -14.73 11.15
N GLY A 230 -0.59 -15.58 11.82
CA GLY A 230 -0.11 -16.81 11.22
C GLY A 230 1.41 -16.92 11.04
N ALA A 231 2.20 -15.97 11.57
CA ALA A 231 3.64 -16.19 11.67
C ALA A 231 3.92 -17.38 12.60
N THR A 232 4.87 -18.23 12.22
CA THR A 232 5.32 -19.35 13.07
C THR A 232 6.36 -18.91 14.09
N HIS A 233 7.15 -17.89 13.75
CA HIS A 233 8.20 -17.31 14.58
C HIS A 233 8.21 -15.79 14.41
N ALA A 234 8.46 -15.07 15.50
CA ALA A 234 8.61 -13.62 15.45
C ALA A 234 9.70 -13.18 16.47
N VAL A 235 10.74 -12.50 15.96
CA VAL A 235 11.92 -12.15 16.75
C VAL A 235 12.31 -10.68 16.64
N HIS A 236 13.10 -10.22 17.62
CA HIS A 236 13.83 -8.98 17.49
C HIS A 236 14.94 -9.11 16.44
N PRO A 237 15.34 -8.04 15.73
CA PRO A 237 16.42 -8.11 14.75
C PRO A 237 17.71 -8.74 15.26
N ASP A 238 18.07 -8.53 16.52
CA ASP A 238 19.28 -9.07 17.14
C ASP A 238 19.29 -10.60 17.26
N ASP A 239 18.09 -11.22 17.28
CA ASP A 239 17.93 -12.68 17.47
C ASP A 239 17.74 -13.42 16.12
N LEU A 240 17.75 -12.68 14.99
CA LEU A 240 17.43 -13.25 13.67
C LEU A 240 18.41 -14.35 13.26
N GLU A 241 19.71 -14.14 13.45
CA GLU A 241 20.74 -15.09 12.99
C GLU A 241 20.62 -16.43 13.70
N GLU A 242 20.42 -16.42 15.02
CA GLU A 242 20.23 -17.62 15.82
C GLU A 242 18.96 -18.37 15.41
N LEU A 243 17.85 -17.65 15.23
CA LEU A 243 16.60 -18.26 14.82
C LEU A 243 16.71 -18.87 13.42
N MET A 244 17.26 -18.15 12.44
CA MET A 244 17.40 -18.65 11.09
C MET A 244 18.31 -19.87 11.01
N ALA A 245 19.38 -19.94 11.80
CA ALA A 245 20.23 -21.11 11.89
C ALA A 245 19.46 -22.36 12.41
N ALA A 246 18.47 -22.16 13.28
CA ALA A 246 17.65 -23.23 13.81
C ALA A 246 16.48 -23.65 12.89
N VAL A 247 15.79 -22.66 12.28
CA VAL A 247 14.55 -22.89 11.53
C VAL A 247 14.81 -23.12 10.03
N ALA A 248 15.78 -22.40 9.47
CA ALA A 248 16.09 -22.40 8.06
C ALA A 248 17.61 -22.30 7.82
N PRO A 249 18.41 -23.31 8.16
CA PRO A 249 19.88 -23.26 8.05
C PRO A 249 20.38 -23.02 6.62
N GLU A 250 19.63 -23.41 5.61
CA GLU A 250 19.91 -23.14 4.18
C GLU A 250 19.49 -21.72 3.77
N GLY A 251 18.69 -21.02 4.59
CA GLY A 251 18.02 -19.75 4.31
C GLY A 251 16.56 -19.91 3.89
N ALA A 252 15.84 -18.78 3.83
CA ALA A 252 14.44 -18.73 3.43
C ALA A 252 14.27 -18.90 1.90
N ASP A 253 13.18 -19.51 1.46
CA ASP A 253 12.81 -19.58 0.04
C ASP A 253 12.46 -18.20 -0.49
N TYR A 254 11.78 -17.40 0.34
CA TYR A 254 11.33 -16.05 0.03
C TYR A 254 11.69 -15.10 1.18
N GLY A 255 12.41 -14.02 0.87
CA GLY A 255 12.70 -12.94 1.82
C GLY A 255 11.94 -11.67 1.41
N PHE A 256 11.10 -11.13 2.28
CA PHE A 256 10.32 -9.92 2.00
C PHE A 256 10.83 -8.76 2.86
N ASP A 257 11.28 -7.68 2.23
CA ASP A 257 11.60 -6.43 2.91
C ASP A 257 10.40 -5.49 2.88
N ALA A 258 9.63 -5.47 3.97
CA ALA A 258 8.46 -4.59 4.13
C ALA A 258 8.80 -3.25 4.82
N VAL A 259 10.09 -2.94 5.01
CA VAL A 259 10.60 -1.69 5.59
C VAL A 259 11.05 -0.73 4.50
N GLY A 260 11.92 -1.21 3.57
CA GLY A 260 12.40 -0.44 2.43
C GLY A 260 13.71 0.30 2.66
N PHE A 261 14.46 0.01 3.73
CA PHE A 261 15.80 0.56 3.91
C PHE A 261 16.88 -0.35 3.30
N PRO A 262 18.01 0.21 2.83
CA PRO A 262 19.10 -0.60 2.26
C PRO A 262 19.56 -1.76 3.15
N ALA A 263 19.67 -1.52 4.46
CA ALA A 263 20.08 -2.55 5.41
C ALA A 263 19.07 -3.71 5.49
N THR A 264 17.78 -3.41 5.51
CA THR A 264 16.72 -4.45 5.58
C THR A 264 16.61 -5.24 4.28
N THR A 265 16.80 -4.59 3.13
CA THR A 265 16.89 -5.29 1.83
C THR A 265 18.11 -6.23 1.77
N VAL A 266 19.28 -5.76 2.22
CA VAL A 266 20.48 -6.59 2.30
C VAL A 266 20.27 -7.78 3.21
N THR A 267 19.66 -7.57 4.39
CA THR A 267 19.32 -8.64 5.33
C THR A 267 18.36 -9.66 4.71
N ALA A 268 17.29 -9.21 4.06
CA ALA A 268 16.34 -10.11 3.37
C ALA A 268 17.06 -10.98 2.34
N LEU A 269 17.93 -10.39 1.51
CA LEU A 269 18.71 -11.13 0.52
C LEU A 269 19.75 -12.06 1.17
N GLN A 270 20.40 -11.65 2.26
CA GLN A 270 21.39 -12.44 2.98
C GLN A 270 20.80 -13.75 3.47
N PHE A 271 19.65 -13.69 4.15
CA PHE A 271 18.97 -14.84 4.71
C PHE A 271 18.10 -15.62 3.71
N THR A 272 18.04 -15.20 2.45
CA THR A 272 17.43 -15.99 1.38
C THR A 272 18.41 -17.10 0.95
N ARG A 273 17.90 -18.34 0.77
CA ARG A 273 18.72 -19.50 0.34
C ARG A 273 19.25 -19.36 -1.09
N SER A 274 20.17 -20.23 -1.47
CA SER A 274 20.56 -20.37 -2.90
C SER A 274 19.32 -20.72 -3.75
N GLY A 275 19.15 -20.05 -4.89
CA GLY A 275 17.98 -20.18 -5.78
C GLY A 275 16.71 -19.51 -5.24
N GLY A 276 16.73 -18.88 -4.05
CA GLY A 276 15.59 -18.20 -3.46
C GLY A 276 15.42 -16.76 -3.96
N THR A 277 14.29 -16.13 -3.61
CA THR A 277 13.91 -14.79 -4.07
C THR A 277 13.75 -13.83 -2.90
N ALA A 278 14.48 -12.71 -2.94
CA ALA A 278 14.23 -11.55 -2.08
C ALA A 278 13.37 -10.51 -2.81
N VAL A 279 12.34 -9.98 -2.12
CA VAL A 279 11.38 -9.03 -2.67
C VAL A 279 11.41 -7.74 -1.86
N ILE A 280 11.72 -6.62 -2.52
CA ILE A 280 11.61 -5.28 -1.94
C ILE A 280 10.15 -4.86 -2.05
N VAL A 281 9.50 -4.66 -0.92
CA VAL A 281 8.08 -4.28 -0.80
C VAL A 281 7.95 -2.86 -0.23
N GLY A 282 8.75 -2.54 0.78
CA GLY A 282 8.82 -1.20 1.37
C GLY A 282 9.43 -0.19 0.42
N ILE A 283 8.98 1.06 0.48
CA ILE A 283 9.47 2.15 -0.38
C ILE A 283 10.61 2.88 0.36
N PRO A 284 11.84 2.91 -0.20
CA PRO A 284 12.93 3.66 0.40
C PRO A 284 12.78 5.17 0.20
N PRO A 285 13.33 6.00 1.09
CA PRO A 285 13.54 7.41 0.83
C PRO A 285 14.34 7.65 -0.47
N THR A 286 14.08 8.79 -1.13
CA THR A 286 14.72 9.12 -2.39
C THR A 286 16.25 9.20 -2.25
N GLY A 287 16.98 8.61 -3.19
CA GLY A 287 18.44 8.68 -3.28
C GLY A 287 19.22 7.62 -2.48
N MET A 288 18.54 6.73 -1.77
CA MET A 288 19.19 5.60 -1.12
C MET A 288 19.77 4.60 -2.13
N ARG A 289 20.87 3.92 -1.75
CA ARG A 289 21.58 2.96 -2.60
C ARG A 289 21.78 1.65 -1.85
N LEU A 290 21.76 0.55 -2.59
CA LEU A 290 22.12 -0.78 -2.10
C LEU A 290 23.57 -1.06 -2.41
N ASP A 291 24.30 -1.60 -1.43
CA ASP A 291 25.62 -2.18 -1.61
C ASP A 291 25.49 -3.70 -1.55
N LEU A 292 25.69 -4.36 -2.68
CA LEU A 292 25.45 -5.79 -2.85
C LEU A 292 26.67 -6.48 -3.44
N ASP A 293 27.05 -7.64 -2.86
CA ASP A 293 28.05 -8.53 -3.45
C ASP A 293 27.47 -9.27 -4.68
N PRO A 294 27.98 -9.03 -5.90
CA PRO A 294 27.52 -9.72 -7.11
C PRO A 294 27.67 -11.25 -7.04
N ALA A 295 28.56 -11.76 -6.19
CA ALA A 295 28.78 -13.21 -6.06
C ALA A 295 27.52 -13.94 -5.51
N GLN A 296 26.64 -13.26 -4.79
CA GLN A 296 25.37 -13.83 -4.34
C GLN A 296 24.46 -14.22 -5.52
N PHE A 297 24.51 -13.45 -6.59
CA PHE A 297 23.72 -13.70 -7.80
C PHE A 297 24.39 -14.75 -8.68
N LEU A 298 25.70 -14.65 -8.90
CA LEU A 298 26.41 -15.57 -9.79
C LEU A 298 26.60 -16.98 -9.20
N ARG A 299 27.00 -17.06 -7.91
CA ARG A 299 27.40 -18.34 -7.29
C ARG A 299 26.25 -19.02 -6.56
N ARG A 300 25.25 -18.26 -6.13
CA ARG A 300 24.12 -18.75 -5.34
C ARG A 300 22.78 -18.69 -6.09
N GLU A 301 22.77 -18.16 -7.31
CA GLU A 301 21.58 -17.99 -8.15
C GLU A 301 20.39 -17.32 -7.40
N LYS A 302 20.69 -16.43 -6.45
CA LYS A 302 19.64 -15.70 -5.75
C LYS A 302 18.98 -14.67 -6.67
N PHE A 303 17.70 -14.41 -6.44
CA PHE A 303 16.95 -13.39 -7.14
C PHE A 303 16.67 -12.23 -6.19
N LEU A 304 16.82 -11.00 -6.69
CA LEU A 304 16.35 -9.78 -6.04
C LEU A 304 15.39 -9.08 -6.98
N THR A 305 14.18 -8.86 -6.53
CA THR A 305 13.16 -8.15 -7.29
C THR A 305 12.45 -7.12 -6.42
N GLY A 306 11.73 -6.18 -7.03
CA GLY A 306 10.84 -5.28 -6.35
C GLY A 306 9.40 -5.54 -6.75
N THR A 307 8.47 -5.14 -5.90
CA THR A 307 7.06 -5.13 -6.21
C THR A 307 6.48 -3.74 -5.97
N MET A 308 5.62 -3.30 -6.84
CA MET A 308 4.78 -2.13 -6.63
C MET A 308 3.33 -2.59 -6.57
N TYR A 309 2.68 -2.31 -5.45
CA TYR A 309 1.26 -2.64 -5.25
C TYR A 309 0.92 -4.13 -5.47
N GLY A 310 1.88 -5.03 -5.16
CA GLY A 310 1.70 -6.47 -5.34
C GLY A 310 1.92 -6.99 -6.75
N SER A 311 2.31 -6.14 -7.71
CA SER A 311 2.67 -6.47 -9.11
C SER A 311 1.53 -6.90 -10.02
N GLU A 312 0.32 -7.14 -9.52
CA GLU A 312 -0.86 -7.52 -10.32
C GLU A 312 -1.74 -6.30 -10.59
N ASP A 313 -2.63 -6.39 -11.57
CA ASP A 313 -3.68 -5.38 -11.79
C ASP A 313 -4.65 -5.40 -10.61
N PRO A 314 -4.90 -4.25 -9.96
CA PRO A 314 -5.81 -4.18 -8.81
C PRO A 314 -7.21 -4.71 -9.09
N ALA A 315 -7.71 -4.55 -10.33
CA ALA A 315 -9.02 -5.06 -10.74
C ALA A 315 -9.05 -6.61 -10.78
N VAL A 316 -7.89 -7.25 -10.91
CA VAL A 316 -7.73 -8.72 -10.85
C VAL A 316 -7.43 -9.18 -9.43
N ALA A 317 -6.56 -8.45 -8.73
CA ALA A 317 -6.10 -8.84 -7.39
C ALA A 317 -7.17 -8.65 -6.32
N LEU A 318 -7.95 -7.55 -6.34
CA LEU A 318 -8.95 -7.26 -5.30
C LEU A 318 -10.03 -8.35 -5.17
N PRO A 319 -10.66 -8.87 -6.24
CA PRO A 319 -11.60 -9.98 -6.12
C PRO A 319 -11.03 -11.19 -5.38
N THR A 320 -9.77 -11.56 -5.68
CA THR A 320 -9.09 -12.66 -4.97
C THR A 320 -8.95 -12.39 -3.48
N LEU A 321 -8.59 -11.16 -3.10
CA LEU A 321 -8.50 -10.79 -1.68
C LEU A 321 -9.87 -10.82 -1.00
N LEU A 322 -10.91 -10.30 -1.66
CA LEU A 322 -12.29 -10.32 -1.13
C LEU A 322 -12.81 -11.75 -0.92
N GLU A 323 -12.49 -12.69 -1.81
CA GLU A 323 -12.80 -14.11 -1.60
C GLU A 323 -12.11 -14.68 -0.36
N HIS A 324 -10.85 -14.30 -0.11
CA HIS A 324 -10.15 -14.71 1.10
C HIS A 324 -10.72 -14.07 2.36
N VAL A 325 -11.13 -12.81 2.30
CA VAL A 325 -11.80 -12.12 3.41
C VAL A 325 -13.14 -12.79 3.71
N ALA A 326 -13.99 -12.99 2.69
CA ALA A 326 -15.29 -13.63 2.85
C ALA A 326 -15.21 -15.06 3.42
N ALA A 327 -14.11 -15.77 3.12
CA ALA A 327 -13.83 -17.10 3.66
C ALA A 327 -13.14 -17.09 5.04
N GLY A 328 -12.89 -15.94 5.65
CA GLY A 328 -12.19 -15.79 6.93
C GLY A 328 -10.70 -16.19 6.87
N ARG A 329 -10.13 -16.25 5.68
CA ARG A 329 -8.71 -16.59 5.48
C ARG A 329 -7.79 -15.38 5.43
N LEU A 330 -8.33 -14.20 5.16
CA LEU A 330 -7.64 -12.92 5.23
C LEU A 330 -8.35 -12.03 6.25
N GLU A 331 -7.63 -11.60 7.26
CA GLU A 331 -8.16 -10.82 8.37
C GLU A 331 -7.73 -9.36 8.24
N LEU A 332 -8.69 -8.45 8.29
CA LEU A 332 -8.48 -7.00 8.17
C LEU A 332 -8.62 -6.30 9.53
N ALA A 333 -9.70 -6.58 10.25
CA ALA A 333 -10.05 -5.92 11.50
C ALA A 333 -8.93 -5.90 12.56
N PRO A 334 -8.12 -6.97 12.76
CA PRO A 334 -7.00 -6.93 13.71
C PRO A 334 -5.92 -5.90 13.36
N LEU A 335 -5.90 -5.39 12.13
CA LEU A 335 -4.92 -4.42 11.64
C LEU A 335 -5.42 -2.97 11.68
N LEU A 336 -6.65 -2.75 12.12
CA LEU A 336 -7.19 -1.42 12.36
C LEU A 336 -6.60 -0.83 13.64
N GLY A 337 -6.24 0.43 13.57
CA GLY A 337 -5.77 1.24 14.68
C GLY A 337 -6.79 2.27 15.12
N GLU A 338 -6.31 3.36 15.66
CA GLU A 338 -7.11 4.48 16.09
C GLU A 338 -7.74 5.19 14.89
N THR A 339 -8.93 5.76 15.11
CA THR A 339 -9.68 6.48 14.07
C THR A 339 -9.91 7.91 14.51
N PHE A 340 -9.67 8.84 13.61
CA PHE A 340 -9.83 10.28 13.81
C PHE A 340 -10.82 10.86 12.80
N PRO A 341 -11.63 11.86 13.18
CA PRO A 341 -12.37 12.63 12.20
C PRO A 341 -11.41 13.46 11.33
N LEU A 342 -11.84 13.84 10.12
CA LEU A 342 -11.00 14.61 9.18
C LEU A 342 -10.48 15.90 9.80
N GLU A 343 -11.27 16.54 10.67
CA GLU A 343 -10.89 17.76 11.37
C GLU A 343 -9.61 17.63 12.21
N TRP A 344 -9.25 16.41 12.58
CA TRP A 344 -8.08 16.10 13.37
C TRP A 344 -7.01 15.37 12.55
N ILE A 345 -6.90 15.75 11.26
CA ILE A 345 -5.97 15.10 10.32
C ILE A 345 -4.51 15.24 10.77
N ASP A 346 -4.12 16.37 11.36
CA ASP A 346 -2.76 16.57 11.84
C ASP A 346 -2.45 15.64 13.02
N GLU A 347 -3.37 15.54 13.99
CA GLU A 347 -3.26 14.61 15.13
C GLU A 347 -3.22 13.16 14.66
N ALA A 348 -4.01 12.80 13.64
CA ALA A 348 -3.99 11.46 13.06
C ALA A 348 -2.63 11.14 12.42
N VAL A 349 -2.03 12.11 11.74
CA VAL A 349 -0.68 11.97 11.18
C VAL A 349 0.36 11.83 12.30
N GLN A 350 0.29 12.63 13.36
CA GLN A 350 1.20 12.53 14.51
C GLN A 350 1.08 11.15 15.19
N ALA A 351 -0.15 10.67 15.43
CA ALA A 351 -0.38 9.32 15.97
C ALA A 351 0.23 8.22 15.07
N SER A 352 0.17 8.39 13.75
CA SER A 352 0.78 7.45 12.80
C SER A 352 2.32 7.48 12.85
N LEU A 353 2.93 8.62 13.15
CA LEU A 353 4.38 8.76 13.29
C LEU A 353 4.95 8.03 14.51
N GLU A 354 4.13 7.76 15.52
CA GLU A 354 4.48 6.96 16.70
C GLU A 354 4.59 5.45 16.40
N LEU A 355 4.41 5.06 15.14
CA LEU A 355 4.52 3.69 14.65
C LEU A 355 3.62 2.68 15.38
N PRO A 356 2.30 2.91 15.46
CA PRO A 356 1.38 2.01 16.14
C PRO A 356 1.36 0.62 15.50
N ALA A 357 0.82 -0.37 16.23
CA ALA A 357 0.67 -1.72 15.69
C ALA A 357 -0.42 -1.81 14.60
N GLY A 358 -1.46 -0.98 14.70
CA GLY A 358 -2.57 -0.90 13.74
C GLY A 358 -2.48 0.31 12.80
N ARG A 359 -3.22 0.26 11.69
CA ARG A 359 -3.35 1.35 10.74
C ARG A 359 -4.24 2.45 11.31
N VAL A 360 -3.71 3.66 11.46
CA VAL A 360 -4.52 4.83 11.79
C VAL A 360 -5.43 5.18 10.62
N LEU A 361 -6.68 5.51 10.93
CA LEU A 361 -7.70 5.86 9.97
C LEU A 361 -8.18 7.28 10.16
N VAL A 362 -8.64 7.89 9.08
CA VAL A 362 -9.39 9.15 9.06
C VAL A 362 -10.77 8.87 8.50
N GLU A 363 -11.81 9.39 9.16
CA GLU A 363 -13.20 9.38 8.69
C GLU A 363 -13.59 10.82 8.30
N PRO A 364 -13.68 11.09 6.99
CA PRO A 364 -14.11 12.39 6.48
C PRO A 364 -15.57 12.71 6.75
#